data_98cce667366f67283f913f62469ed0a0
#
_entry.id   98cce667366f67283f913f62469ed0a0
#
_cell.length_a   1.000
_cell.length_b   1.000
_cell.length_c   1.000
_cell.angle_alpha   90.00
_cell.angle_beta   90.00
_cell.angle_gamma   90.00
#
_symmetry.space_group_name_H-M   'P 1'
#
loop_
_entity.id
_entity.type
_entity.pdbx_description
1 polymer ?
#
loop_
_entity_poly.entity_id
_entity_poly.type
_entity_poly.pdbx_seq_one_letter_code
_entity_poly.pdbx_strand_id
1 'polypeptide(L)'
;MITRRAFLQNSTRCLAGISGVHAADSQAQPLIKIGLMTDLHYADKPPTKTRFYREALAKLDEAVEVMNREKPALVVELGDFIDQADSVEKEIEWLKTMESHFAKLSMSRHYVLGNHCVGTLTKQEFAANTKASSGHESFEAGGVTFLILDACFRSDGTPYSRKNFDWKDANIPASQLSWLESQLSKASGPVIVLAHQRLDADKAHAVQNAPAVRSLLEKSGKVLAVFQGHSHKNDYQQIAGIHYTTLVAMVEGSGAENNGYSMLEVMPDSSLRLQGFRKQVERALKKS
;
A
#
# COMPACT_ATOMS: atom_id res chain seq x y z
N MET A 1 88.17 -18.74 8.55
CA MET A 1 87.08 -17.86 9.01
C MET A 1 86.50 -17.17 7.81
N ILE A 2 85.27 -17.41 7.57
CA ILE A 2 84.57 -17.11 6.30
C ILE A 2 83.91 -15.74 6.45
N THR A 3 84.24 -14.82 5.54
CA THR A 3 83.52 -13.52 5.43
C THR A 3 82.56 -13.54 4.23
N ARG A 4 81.29 -13.35 4.51
CA ARG A 4 80.25 -13.29 3.52
C ARG A 4 80.22 -11.89 2.86
N ARG A 5 80.40 -11.85 1.54
CA ARG A 5 80.01 -10.66 0.73
C ARG A 5 78.63 -10.89 0.18
N ALA A 6 77.73 -10.01 0.53
CA ALA A 6 76.38 -9.94 -0.06
C ALA A 6 76.42 -9.24 -1.40
N PHE A 7 75.83 -9.84 -2.42
CA PHE A 7 75.64 -9.28 -3.75
C PHE A 7 74.28 -8.61 -3.79
N LEU A 8 74.22 -7.31 -3.97
CA LEU A 8 73.01 -6.56 -4.21
C LEU A 8 72.70 -6.59 -5.72
N GLN A 9 71.64 -7.30 -6.11
CA GLN A 9 71.04 -7.18 -7.43
C GLN A 9 69.83 -6.28 -7.30
N ASN A 10 69.90 -5.12 -8.00
CA ASN A 10 68.77 -4.21 -8.23
C ASN A 10 67.78 -4.84 -9.20
N SER A 11 66.63 -5.22 -8.69
CA SER A 11 65.47 -5.57 -9.52
C SER A 11 64.43 -4.44 -9.44
N THR A 12 64.43 -3.61 -10.47
CA THR A 12 63.37 -2.59 -10.70
C THR A 12 62.09 -3.36 -11.05
N ARG A 13 61.20 -3.50 -10.07
CA ARG A 13 59.82 -3.97 -10.35
C ARG A 13 58.97 -2.75 -10.71
N CYS A 14 58.56 -2.64 -11.97
CA CYS A 14 57.45 -1.78 -12.39
C CYS A 14 56.18 -2.32 -11.75
N LEU A 15 55.65 -1.60 -10.76
CA LEU A 15 54.28 -1.77 -10.28
C LEU A 15 53.33 -1.07 -11.29
N ALA A 16 52.75 -1.87 -12.20
CA ALA A 16 51.61 -1.42 -12.95
C ALA A 16 50.45 -1.31 -11.97
N GLY A 17 50.10 -0.07 -11.59
CA GLY A 17 48.94 0.21 -10.80
C GLY A 17 47.68 -0.11 -11.61
N ILE A 18 47.04 -1.24 -11.34
CA ILE A 18 45.70 -1.51 -11.80
C ILE A 18 44.80 -0.64 -10.90
N SER A 19 44.47 0.55 -11.39
CA SER A 19 43.37 1.36 -10.86
C SER A 19 42.08 0.59 -11.16
N GLY A 20 41.71 -0.30 -10.24
CA GLY A 20 40.36 -0.88 -10.20
C GLY A 20 39.41 0.27 -9.96
N VAL A 21 38.80 0.77 -11.03
CA VAL A 21 37.60 1.59 -10.94
C VAL A 21 36.54 0.66 -10.36
N HIS A 22 36.36 0.71 -9.05
CA HIS A 22 35.14 0.21 -8.45
C HIS A 22 34.03 1.11 -9.01
N ALA A 23 33.37 0.64 -10.08
CA ALA A 23 32.06 1.16 -10.42
C ALA A 23 31.21 0.92 -9.17
N ALA A 24 31.01 1.95 -8.38
CA ALA A 24 29.93 1.98 -7.41
C ALA A 24 28.68 1.70 -8.25
N ASP A 25 28.09 0.56 -7.99
CA ASP A 25 26.78 0.20 -8.58
C ASP A 25 25.81 1.30 -8.08
N SER A 26 25.69 2.38 -8.85
CA SER A 26 24.77 3.47 -8.54
C SER A 26 23.38 2.89 -8.79
N GLN A 27 22.83 2.21 -7.78
CA GLN A 27 21.42 1.79 -7.83
C GLN A 27 20.61 3.04 -8.18
N ALA A 28 19.87 2.98 -9.29
CA ALA A 28 19.03 4.06 -9.72
C ALA A 28 18.10 4.46 -8.56
N GLN A 29 18.01 5.76 -8.28
CA GLN A 29 17.11 6.25 -7.26
C GLN A 29 15.66 6.01 -7.70
N PRO A 30 14.75 5.65 -6.79
CA PRO A 30 13.34 5.48 -7.12
C PRO A 30 12.74 6.82 -7.58
N LEU A 31 11.78 6.77 -8.49
CA LEU A 31 10.93 7.91 -8.85
C LEU A 31 10.18 8.42 -7.62
N ILE A 32 9.69 7.50 -6.82
CA ILE A 32 9.00 7.80 -5.56
C ILE A 32 9.09 6.61 -4.60
N LYS A 33 9.10 6.91 -3.29
CA LYS A 33 8.93 5.96 -2.19
C LYS A 33 7.66 6.33 -1.42
N ILE A 34 6.75 5.38 -1.20
CA ILE A 34 5.50 5.57 -0.44
C ILE A 34 5.34 4.51 0.64
N GLY A 35 4.66 4.86 1.73
CA GLY A 35 4.27 3.91 2.77
C GLY A 35 2.89 3.32 2.49
N LEU A 36 2.70 2.03 2.79
CA LEU A 36 1.43 1.32 2.63
C LEU A 36 1.10 0.52 3.89
N MET A 37 -0.16 0.57 4.32
CA MET A 37 -0.73 -0.24 5.40
C MET A 37 -2.20 -0.49 5.14
N THR A 38 -2.82 -1.46 5.83
CA THR A 38 -4.22 -1.85 5.61
C THR A 38 -4.83 -2.58 6.80
N ASP A 39 -6.16 -2.61 6.86
CA ASP A 39 -6.95 -3.48 7.75
C ASP A 39 -6.54 -3.35 9.23
N LEU A 40 -6.52 -2.12 9.74
CA LEU A 40 -6.25 -1.85 11.15
C LEU A 40 -7.43 -2.22 12.04
N HIS A 41 -8.66 -2.04 11.54
CA HIS A 41 -9.90 -2.40 12.24
C HIS A 41 -9.94 -1.94 13.69
N TYR A 42 -9.44 -0.75 13.99
CA TYR A 42 -9.48 -0.29 15.36
C TYR A 42 -10.90 -0.22 15.91
N ALA A 43 -11.06 -0.77 17.09
CA ALA A 43 -12.25 -0.66 17.89
C ALA A 43 -11.90 -0.85 19.37
N ASP A 44 -12.54 -0.11 20.25
CA ASP A 44 -12.41 -0.32 21.69
C ASP A 44 -13.33 -1.48 22.13
N LYS A 45 -12.97 -2.70 21.71
CA LYS A 45 -13.67 -3.94 22.06
C LYS A 45 -12.67 -5.09 22.28
N PRO A 46 -13.07 -6.15 23.00
CA PRO A 46 -12.21 -7.32 23.22
C PRO A 46 -11.87 -8.01 21.89
N PRO A 47 -10.75 -8.75 21.83
CA PRO A 47 -10.35 -9.48 20.63
C PRO A 47 -11.39 -10.54 20.25
N THR A 48 -11.51 -10.80 18.96
CA THR A 48 -12.38 -11.85 18.41
C THR A 48 -11.58 -12.74 17.47
N LYS A 49 -11.45 -14.02 17.79
CA LYS A 49 -10.60 -14.98 17.05
C LYS A 49 -9.16 -14.44 16.95
N THR A 50 -8.73 -14.08 15.76
CA THR A 50 -7.38 -13.61 15.46
C THR A 50 -7.25 -12.09 15.41
N ARG A 51 -8.36 -11.34 15.54
CA ARG A 51 -8.41 -9.87 15.48
C ARG A 51 -8.23 -9.24 16.85
N PHE A 52 -7.21 -8.39 16.99
CA PHE A 52 -6.84 -7.70 18.24
C PHE A 52 -7.06 -6.20 18.08
N TYR A 53 -8.30 -5.77 18.09
CA TYR A 53 -8.78 -4.44 17.72
C TYR A 53 -8.08 -3.29 18.45
N ARG A 54 -7.95 -3.38 19.80
CA ARG A 54 -7.30 -2.34 20.62
C ARG A 54 -5.80 -2.21 20.33
N GLU A 55 -5.16 -3.31 19.96
CA GLU A 55 -3.72 -3.33 19.68
C GLU A 55 -3.37 -2.63 18.35
N ALA A 56 -4.37 -2.35 17.51
CA ALA A 56 -4.18 -1.60 16.27
C ALA A 56 -3.55 -0.21 16.51
N LEU A 57 -3.82 0.43 17.65
CA LEU A 57 -3.18 1.71 18.00
C LEU A 57 -1.66 1.59 18.17
N ALA A 58 -1.20 0.61 18.95
CA ALA A 58 0.22 0.40 19.16
C ALA A 58 0.93 -0.03 17.87
N LYS A 59 0.27 -0.84 17.04
CA LYS A 59 0.77 -1.25 15.73
C LYS A 59 0.85 -0.08 14.75
N LEU A 60 -0.14 0.82 14.79
CA LEU A 60 -0.11 2.05 14.01
C LEU A 60 1.01 2.97 14.47
N ASP A 61 1.19 3.17 15.79
CA ASP A 61 2.28 4.02 16.33
C ASP A 61 3.66 3.48 15.89
N GLU A 62 3.90 2.17 15.90
CA GLU A 62 5.12 1.57 15.37
C GLU A 62 5.31 1.89 13.87
N ALA A 63 4.26 1.71 13.07
CA ALA A 63 4.32 2.00 11.64
C ALA A 63 4.60 3.49 11.38
N VAL A 64 3.93 4.39 12.10
CA VAL A 64 4.14 5.85 12.04
C VAL A 64 5.57 6.23 12.39
N GLU A 65 6.15 5.64 13.45
CA GLU A 65 7.54 5.88 13.82
C GLU A 65 8.51 5.46 12.71
N VAL A 66 8.31 4.28 12.13
CA VAL A 66 9.14 3.80 11.02
C VAL A 66 8.97 4.69 9.79
N MET A 67 7.73 5.04 9.42
CA MET A 67 7.47 5.93 8.28
C MET A 67 8.12 7.31 8.45
N ASN A 68 8.04 7.90 9.65
CA ASN A 68 8.68 9.18 9.95
C ASN A 68 10.22 9.10 9.89
N ARG A 69 10.81 7.97 10.22
CA ARG A 69 12.25 7.73 10.08
C ARG A 69 12.66 7.54 8.62
N GLU A 70 11.92 6.72 7.88
CA GLU A 70 12.20 6.36 6.46
C GLU A 70 11.81 7.45 5.46
N LYS A 71 10.97 8.39 5.86
CA LYS A 71 10.55 9.60 5.11
C LYS A 71 10.05 9.29 3.68
N PRO A 72 9.04 8.44 3.49
CA PRO A 72 8.39 8.33 2.20
C PRO A 72 7.74 9.65 1.79
N ALA A 73 7.50 9.85 0.50
CA ALA A 73 6.84 11.04 -0.01
C ALA A 73 5.39 11.19 0.51
N LEU A 74 4.72 10.06 0.71
CA LEU A 74 3.36 9.97 1.25
C LEU A 74 3.11 8.59 1.84
N VAL A 75 2.02 8.45 2.60
CA VAL A 75 1.54 7.18 3.15
C VAL A 75 0.08 6.97 2.75
N VAL A 76 -0.26 5.75 2.36
CA VAL A 76 -1.63 5.35 2.05
C VAL A 76 -2.08 4.25 3.00
N GLU A 77 -3.22 4.47 3.63
CA GLU A 77 -4.00 3.47 4.32
C GLU A 77 -5.01 2.87 3.34
N LEU A 78 -4.95 1.53 3.13
CA LEU A 78 -5.70 0.85 2.06
C LEU A 78 -7.09 0.35 2.49
N GLY A 79 -7.66 0.91 3.55
CA GLY A 79 -9.03 0.62 3.98
C GLY A 79 -9.14 -0.26 5.22
N ASP A 80 -10.34 -0.24 5.78
CA ASP A 80 -10.66 -0.86 7.07
C ASP A 80 -9.81 -0.29 8.23
N PHE A 81 -9.69 1.05 8.24
CA PHE A 81 -8.98 1.83 9.25
C PHE A 81 -9.58 1.66 10.65
N ILE A 82 -10.90 1.62 10.74
CA ILE A 82 -11.70 1.32 11.95
C ILE A 82 -12.59 0.11 11.72
N ASP A 83 -13.09 -0.49 12.80
CA ASP A 83 -14.13 -1.51 12.72
C ASP A 83 -15.51 -0.88 12.95
N GLN A 84 -16.56 -1.65 12.64
CA GLN A 84 -17.94 -1.23 12.81
C GLN A 84 -18.35 -1.14 14.29
N ALA A 85 -18.99 -0.02 14.66
CA ALA A 85 -19.58 0.19 15.97
C ALA A 85 -21.11 0.02 15.97
N ASP A 86 -21.69 0.09 17.18
CA ASP A 86 -23.15 0.00 17.34
C ASP A 86 -23.85 1.31 16.98
N SER A 87 -23.17 2.45 17.11
CA SER A 87 -23.71 3.78 16.76
C SER A 87 -22.69 4.61 15.96
N VAL A 88 -23.22 5.63 15.26
CA VAL A 88 -22.43 6.61 14.51
C VAL A 88 -21.47 7.38 15.41
N GLU A 89 -21.93 7.82 16.57
CA GLU A 89 -21.14 8.60 17.53
C GLU A 89 -19.94 7.78 18.03
N LYS A 90 -20.15 6.50 18.31
CA LYS A 90 -19.08 5.59 18.77
C LYS A 90 -18.07 5.32 17.68
N GLU A 91 -18.52 5.14 16.45
CA GLU A 91 -17.63 4.90 15.31
C GLU A 91 -16.81 6.17 14.98
N ILE A 92 -17.41 7.36 15.09
CA ILE A 92 -16.69 8.65 14.98
C ILE A 92 -15.64 8.80 16.11
N GLU A 93 -15.95 8.39 17.34
CA GLU A 93 -14.99 8.42 18.45
C GLU A 93 -13.75 7.56 18.13
N TRP A 94 -13.97 6.34 17.64
CA TRP A 94 -12.88 5.45 17.22
C TRP A 94 -12.08 6.02 16.05
N LEU A 95 -12.79 6.58 15.06
CA LEU A 95 -12.16 7.22 13.89
C LEU A 95 -11.26 8.39 14.31
N LYS A 96 -11.73 9.26 15.20
CA LYS A 96 -10.94 10.37 15.73
C LYS A 96 -9.72 9.89 16.53
N THR A 97 -9.87 8.80 17.28
CA THR A 97 -8.75 8.19 18.00
C THR A 97 -7.68 7.73 17.02
N MET A 98 -8.04 6.93 16.02
CA MET A 98 -7.12 6.47 14.97
C MET A 98 -6.49 7.63 14.20
N GLU A 99 -7.31 8.60 13.80
CA GLU A 99 -6.82 9.78 13.05
C GLU A 99 -5.80 10.57 13.87
N SER A 100 -5.99 10.70 15.19
CA SER A 100 -5.03 11.40 16.07
C SER A 100 -3.64 10.73 16.10
N HIS A 101 -3.59 9.39 15.94
CA HIS A 101 -2.35 8.63 15.84
C HIS A 101 -1.75 8.71 14.42
N PHE A 102 -2.57 8.51 13.40
CA PHE A 102 -2.14 8.59 12.02
C PHE A 102 -1.69 10.00 11.62
N ALA A 103 -2.27 11.04 12.25
CA ALA A 103 -1.89 12.44 12.05
C ALA A 103 -0.47 12.79 12.55
N LYS A 104 0.19 11.92 13.31
CA LYS A 104 1.61 12.06 13.71
C LYS A 104 2.58 11.82 12.54
N LEU A 105 2.11 11.34 11.39
CA LEU A 105 2.89 11.26 10.15
C LEU A 105 3.26 12.67 9.67
N SER A 106 4.52 12.87 9.34
CA SER A 106 5.06 14.16 8.88
C SER A 106 4.87 14.41 7.38
N MET A 107 4.38 13.42 6.63
CA MET A 107 4.13 13.49 5.19
C MET A 107 2.63 13.43 4.87
N SER A 108 2.28 13.61 3.59
CA SER A 108 0.91 13.50 3.10
C SER A 108 0.32 12.12 3.36
N ARG A 109 -0.96 12.09 3.70
CA ARG A 109 -1.73 10.89 4.01
C ARG A 109 -2.89 10.77 3.04
N HIS A 110 -3.09 9.56 2.53
CA HIS A 110 -4.23 9.20 1.67
C HIS A 110 -4.94 7.99 2.26
N TYR A 111 -6.21 7.87 1.97
CA TYR A 111 -7.08 6.83 2.52
C TYR A 111 -7.88 6.18 1.39
N VAL A 112 -7.93 4.87 1.43
CA VAL A 112 -8.88 4.08 0.65
C VAL A 112 -10.04 3.71 1.55
N LEU A 113 -11.27 3.82 1.08
CA LEU A 113 -12.42 3.36 1.86
C LEU A 113 -12.49 1.83 1.86
N GLY A 114 -12.48 1.24 3.06
CA GLY A 114 -12.83 -0.15 3.27
C GLY A 114 -14.28 -0.29 3.72
N ASN A 115 -14.82 -1.50 3.66
CA ASN A 115 -16.24 -1.73 4.00
C ASN A 115 -16.55 -1.44 5.49
N HIS A 116 -15.58 -1.65 6.40
CA HIS A 116 -15.75 -1.29 7.80
C HIS A 116 -15.62 0.21 8.05
N CYS A 117 -14.90 0.98 7.22
CA CYS A 117 -14.84 2.44 7.32
C CYS A 117 -16.21 3.11 7.16
N VAL A 118 -17.08 2.47 6.40
CA VAL A 118 -18.44 2.96 6.07
C VAL A 118 -19.52 1.97 6.46
N GLY A 119 -19.23 1.13 7.45
CA GLY A 119 -20.17 0.14 7.97
C GLY A 119 -21.37 0.81 8.64
N THR A 120 -21.14 1.71 9.58
CA THR A 120 -22.17 2.54 10.23
C THR A 120 -22.14 3.96 9.68
N LEU A 121 -20.95 4.52 9.41
CA LEU A 121 -20.78 5.87 8.84
C LEU A 121 -21.21 5.93 7.38
N THR A 122 -21.54 7.11 6.94
CA THR A 122 -21.52 7.47 5.51
C THR A 122 -20.09 7.84 5.08
N LYS A 123 -19.83 7.83 3.78
CA LYS A 123 -18.56 8.29 3.21
C LYS A 123 -18.25 9.74 3.58
N GLN A 124 -19.28 10.59 3.62
CA GLN A 124 -19.16 12.00 4.00
C GLN A 124 -18.79 12.15 5.49
N GLU A 125 -19.37 11.34 6.38
CA GLU A 125 -19.02 11.36 7.81
C GLU A 125 -17.59 10.87 8.05
N PHE A 126 -17.13 9.85 7.32
CA PHE A 126 -15.74 9.42 7.36
C PHE A 126 -14.79 10.53 6.89
N ALA A 127 -15.07 11.13 5.73
CA ALA A 127 -14.27 12.23 5.18
C ALA A 127 -14.26 13.47 6.08
N ALA A 128 -15.37 13.80 6.73
CA ALA A 128 -15.46 14.94 7.64
C ALA A 128 -14.61 14.78 8.92
N ASN A 129 -14.24 13.55 9.28
CA ASN A 129 -13.45 13.25 10.48
C ASN A 129 -12.01 12.78 10.19
N THR A 130 -11.61 12.80 8.91
CA THR A 130 -10.26 12.46 8.44
C THR A 130 -9.80 13.49 7.41
N LYS A 131 -8.70 13.21 6.69
CA LYS A 131 -8.34 13.95 5.46
C LYS A 131 -8.66 13.15 4.19
N ALA A 132 -9.49 12.11 4.30
CA ALA A 132 -9.90 11.30 3.16
C ALA A 132 -10.78 12.09 2.19
N SER A 133 -10.75 11.71 0.91
CA SER A 133 -11.85 12.01 -0.01
C SER A 133 -13.09 11.19 0.36
N SER A 134 -14.27 11.64 -0.05
CA SER A 134 -15.51 10.88 0.19
C SER A 134 -15.77 9.79 -0.85
N GLY A 135 -14.73 9.32 -1.55
CA GLY A 135 -14.85 8.33 -2.61
C GLY A 135 -13.52 8.09 -3.34
N HIS A 136 -13.60 7.84 -4.63
CA HIS A 136 -12.42 7.67 -5.48
C HIS A 136 -11.68 9.00 -5.72
N GLU A 137 -10.37 8.92 -5.89
CA GLU A 137 -9.54 10.09 -6.20
C GLU A 137 -8.35 9.73 -7.10
N SER A 138 -7.74 10.75 -7.71
CA SER A 138 -6.52 10.64 -8.50
C SER A 138 -5.56 11.74 -8.09
N PHE A 139 -4.27 11.40 -7.93
CA PHE A 139 -3.21 12.35 -7.68
C PHE A 139 -1.91 11.91 -8.35
N GLU A 140 -0.98 12.86 -8.50
CA GLU A 140 0.35 12.59 -9.06
C GLU A 140 1.43 12.89 -8.02
N ALA A 141 2.42 12.01 -7.94
CA ALA A 141 3.60 12.21 -7.13
C ALA A 141 4.81 11.49 -7.76
N GLY A 142 5.96 12.15 -7.83
CA GLY A 142 7.19 11.57 -8.40
C GLY A 142 7.05 11.10 -9.86
N GLY A 143 6.17 11.71 -10.64
CA GLY A 143 5.89 11.29 -12.02
C GLY A 143 5.07 10.01 -12.16
N VAL A 144 4.47 9.54 -11.06
CA VAL A 144 3.58 8.38 -11.00
C VAL A 144 2.16 8.87 -10.74
N THR A 145 1.19 8.36 -11.50
CA THR A 145 -0.23 8.60 -11.25
C THR A 145 -0.77 7.54 -10.29
N PHE A 146 -1.39 7.97 -9.22
CA PHE A 146 -2.08 7.11 -8.24
C PHE A 146 -3.58 7.24 -8.41
N LEU A 147 -4.26 6.09 -8.51
CA LEU A 147 -5.72 6.02 -8.64
C LEU A 147 -6.29 5.25 -7.44
N ILE A 148 -6.99 5.93 -6.56
CA ILE A 148 -7.74 5.32 -5.46
C ILE A 148 -9.12 4.96 -5.97
N LEU A 149 -9.48 3.68 -5.83
CA LEU A 149 -10.80 3.16 -6.19
C LEU A 149 -11.65 2.95 -4.94
N ASP A 150 -12.91 3.29 -5.04
CA ASP A 150 -13.92 3.09 -4.01
C ASP A 150 -14.87 1.98 -4.46
N ALA A 151 -14.72 0.79 -3.87
CA ALA A 151 -15.60 -0.34 -4.12
C ALA A 151 -16.67 -0.53 -3.02
N CYS A 152 -16.83 0.46 -2.12
CA CYS A 152 -17.84 0.43 -1.07
C CYS A 152 -19.22 0.79 -1.61
N PHE A 153 -19.69 -0.02 -2.55
CA PHE A 153 -21.04 0.02 -3.13
C PHE A 153 -21.58 -1.41 -3.24
N ARG A 154 -22.88 -1.54 -3.16
CA ARG A 154 -23.58 -2.78 -3.50
C ARG A 154 -23.66 -2.94 -5.02
N SER A 155 -23.96 -4.13 -5.49
CA SER A 155 -24.15 -4.43 -6.93
C SER A 155 -25.29 -3.65 -7.57
N ASP A 156 -26.28 -3.21 -6.78
CA ASP A 156 -27.37 -2.32 -7.20
C ASP A 156 -26.96 -0.84 -7.29
N GLY A 157 -25.71 -0.50 -6.99
CA GLY A 157 -25.17 0.87 -7.00
C GLY A 157 -25.39 1.66 -5.71
N THR A 158 -26.05 1.07 -4.69
CA THR A 158 -26.26 1.71 -3.39
C THR A 158 -24.92 1.84 -2.65
N PRO A 159 -24.51 3.04 -2.18
CA PRO A 159 -23.29 3.19 -1.38
C PRO A 159 -23.44 2.51 -0.01
N TYR A 160 -22.34 1.98 0.49
CA TYR A 160 -22.29 1.44 1.85
C TYR A 160 -22.50 2.56 2.88
N SER A 161 -23.35 2.28 3.86
CA SER A 161 -23.61 3.11 5.02
C SER A 161 -24.60 2.42 5.95
N ARG A 162 -24.69 2.86 7.20
CA ARG A 162 -25.80 2.48 8.12
C ARG A 162 -26.06 0.97 8.18
N LYS A 163 -24.99 0.16 8.17
CA LYS A 163 -25.03 -1.31 8.27
C LYS A 163 -25.68 -2.02 7.08
N ASN A 164 -25.72 -1.37 5.89
CA ASN A 164 -26.28 -2.00 4.68
C ASN A 164 -25.26 -2.81 3.88
N PHE A 165 -23.98 -2.78 4.25
CA PHE A 165 -22.97 -3.48 3.46
C PHE A 165 -23.04 -5.01 3.63
N ASP A 166 -22.76 -5.69 2.53
CA ASP A 166 -22.36 -7.10 2.54
C ASP A 166 -20.94 -7.16 1.96
N TRP A 167 -19.98 -7.64 2.74
CA TRP A 167 -18.58 -7.74 2.32
C TRP A 167 -18.36 -8.62 1.07
N LYS A 168 -19.37 -9.40 0.66
CA LYS A 168 -19.39 -10.20 -0.56
C LYS A 168 -20.03 -9.48 -1.75
N ASP A 169 -20.64 -8.35 -1.55
CA ASP A 169 -21.37 -7.57 -2.57
C ASP A 169 -20.68 -6.21 -2.83
N ALA A 170 -19.35 -6.20 -2.93
CA ALA A 170 -18.59 -5.01 -3.28
C ALA A 170 -18.66 -4.75 -4.78
N ASN A 171 -18.82 -3.50 -5.21
CA ASN A 171 -18.96 -3.13 -6.61
C ASN A 171 -18.37 -1.74 -6.91
N ILE A 172 -17.90 -1.52 -8.12
CA ILE A 172 -17.47 -0.22 -8.62
C ILE A 172 -18.54 0.30 -9.58
N PRO A 173 -19.21 1.44 -9.27
CA PRO A 173 -20.34 1.92 -10.09
C PRO A 173 -19.89 2.39 -11.48
N ALA A 174 -20.81 2.38 -12.44
CA ALA A 174 -20.52 2.73 -13.84
C ALA A 174 -19.93 4.15 -14.00
N SER A 175 -20.35 5.10 -13.17
CA SER A 175 -19.78 6.46 -13.16
C SER A 175 -18.29 6.46 -12.80
N GLN A 176 -17.87 5.61 -11.85
CA GLN A 176 -16.47 5.46 -11.49
C GLN A 176 -15.67 4.71 -12.55
N LEU A 177 -16.27 3.73 -13.25
CA LEU A 177 -15.63 3.09 -14.40
C LEU A 177 -15.32 4.10 -15.51
N SER A 178 -16.27 4.98 -15.83
CA SER A 178 -16.06 6.05 -16.82
C SER A 178 -14.99 7.05 -16.35
N TRP A 179 -14.97 7.40 -15.07
CA TRP A 179 -13.94 8.24 -14.48
C TRP A 179 -12.55 7.54 -14.56
N LEU A 180 -12.48 6.25 -14.22
CA LEU A 180 -11.25 5.46 -14.30
C LEU A 180 -10.68 5.45 -15.73
N GLU A 181 -11.51 5.17 -16.73
CA GLU A 181 -11.11 5.21 -18.14
C GLU A 181 -10.54 6.59 -18.51
N SER A 182 -11.20 7.67 -18.09
CA SER A 182 -10.73 9.04 -18.30
C SER A 182 -9.37 9.31 -17.64
N GLN A 183 -9.16 8.87 -16.37
CA GLN A 183 -7.89 9.08 -15.68
C GLN A 183 -6.75 8.28 -16.34
N LEU A 184 -7.01 7.02 -16.70
CA LEU A 184 -6.05 6.17 -17.42
C LEU A 184 -5.66 6.78 -18.77
N SER A 185 -6.60 7.39 -19.49
CA SER A 185 -6.31 8.10 -20.74
C SER A 185 -5.37 9.29 -20.55
N LYS A 186 -5.61 10.09 -19.48
CA LYS A 186 -4.86 11.32 -19.17
C LYS A 186 -3.47 11.04 -18.58
N ALA A 187 -3.26 9.93 -17.90
CA ALA A 187 -1.99 9.62 -17.26
C ALA A 187 -0.86 9.63 -18.28
N SER A 188 0.20 10.40 -18.00
CA SER A 188 1.39 10.56 -18.87
C SER A 188 2.50 9.56 -18.52
N GLY A 189 2.49 9.01 -17.30
CA GLY A 189 3.50 8.12 -16.75
C GLY A 189 2.92 6.78 -16.25
N PRO A 190 3.69 6.03 -15.46
CA PRO A 190 3.24 4.81 -14.84
C PRO A 190 2.09 5.06 -13.87
N VAL A 191 1.20 4.08 -13.74
CA VAL A 191 0.01 4.16 -12.89
C VAL A 191 0.09 3.10 -11.80
N ILE A 192 -0.21 3.48 -10.57
CA ILE A 192 -0.46 2.58 -9.42
C ILE A 192 -1.93 2.72 -9.03
N VAL A 193 -2.62 1.60 -8.92
CA VAL A 193 -4.01 1.54 -8.46
C VAL A 193 -4.05 1.08 -7.00
N LEU A 194 -4.85 1.74 -6.19
CA LEU A 194 -5.04 1.50 -4.78
C LEU A 194 -6.52 1.19 -4.53
N ALA A 195 -6.81 0.04 -3.96
CA ALA A 195 -8.18 -0.39 -3.67
C ALA A 195 -8.20 -1.12 -2.32
N HIS A 196 -9.35 -1.25 -1.68
CA HIS A 196 -9.48 -2.09 -0.51
C HIS A 196 -9.88 -3.51 -0.91
N GLN A 197 -11.05 -3.67 -1.51
CA GLN A 197 -11.54 -4.97 -1.95
C GLN A 197 -10.78 -5.47 -3.18
N ARG A 198 -10.62 -6.77 -3.28
CA ARG A 198 -9.74 -7.42 -4.25
C ARG A 198 -10.28 -7.33 -5.70
N LEU A 199 -9.39 -6.95 -6.61
CA LEU A 199 -9.64 -6.92 -8.05
C LEU A 199 -9.13 -8.19 -8.77
N ASP A 200 -8.29 -8.98 -8.12
CA ASP A 200 -7.64 -10.18 -8.67
C ASP A 200 -8.32 -11.50 -8.24
N ALA A 201 -9.29 -11.45 -7.35
CA ALA A 201 -10.05 -12.61 -6.90
C ALA A 201 -11.32 -12.82 -7.76
N ASP A 202 -11.88 -14.02 -7.70
CA ASP A 202 -13.11 -14.41 -8.42
C ASP A 202 -14.23 -14.88 -7.47
N LYS A 203 -14.01 -14.78 -6.15
CA LYS A 203 -14.91 -15.27 -5.07
C LYS A 203 -15.09 -14.23 -3.98
N ALA A 204 -15.48 -14.70 -2.80
CA ALA A 204 -15.55 -13.88 -1.60
C ALA A 204 -14.30 -13.00 -1.46
N HIS A 205 -14.42 -11.77 -1.06
CA HIS A 205 -13.45 -10.68 -1.04
C HIS A 205 -13.22 -9.96 -2.40
N ALA A 206 -13.78 -10.47 -3.51
CA ALA A 206 -13.68 -9.82 -4.80
C ALA A 206 -14.70 -8.70 -4.99
N VAL A 207 -14.31 -7.69 -5.74
CA VAL A 207 -15.26 -6.75 -6.36
C VAL A 207 -16.06 -7.50 -7.42
N GLN A 208 -17.39 -7.44 -7.39
CA GLN A 208 -18.28 -8.22 -8.27
C GLN A 208 -18.00 -7.96 -9.76
N ASN A 209 -17.76 -6.71 -10.12
CA ASN A 209 -17.40 -6.33 -11.49
C ASN A 209 -15.88 -6.15 -11.71
N ALA A 210 -15.04 -6.83 -10.92
CA ALA A 210 -13.59 -6.79 -11.09
C ALA A 210 -13.11 -7.09 -12.53
N PRO A 211 -13.72 -8.03 -13.30
CA PRO A 211 -13.33 -8.25 -14.70
C PRO A 211 -13.45 -7.00 -15.57
N ALA A 212 -14.50 -6.18 -15.38
CA ALA A 212 -14.66 -4.93 -16.13
C ALA A 212 -13.59 -3.89 -15.73
N VAL A 213 -13.27 -3.79 -14.43
CA VAL A 213 -12.19 -2.93 -13.94
C VAL A 213 -10.85 -3.37 -14.54
N ARG A 214 -10.50 -4.66 -14.41
CA ARG A 214 -9.25 -5.20 -14.99
C ARG A 214 -9.12 -4.92 -16.48
N SER A 215 -10.19 -5.09 -17.24
CA SER A 215 -10.18 -4.79 -18.69
C SER A 215 -9.78 -3.35 -18.99
N LEU A 216 -10.22 -2.37 -18.19
CA LEU A 216 -9.80 -0.96 -18.33
C LEU A 216 -8.31 -0.79 -17.98
N LEU A 217 -7.87 -1.41 -16.87
CA LEU A 217 -6.47 -1.33 -16.44
C LEU A 217 -5.53 -1.90 -17.51
N GLU A 218 -5.83 -3.09 -18.00
CA GLU A 218 -5.08 -3.83 -19.04
C GLU A 218 -5.02 -3.03 -20.35
N LYS A 219 -6.18 -2.54 -20.83
CA LYS A 219 -6.28 -1.75 -22.06
C LYS A 219 -5.44 -0.48 -22.04
N SER A 220 -5.23 0.10 -20.86
CA SER A 220 -4.43 1.33 -20.72
C SER A 220 -2.95 1.13 -21.04
N GLY A 221 -2.40 -0.05 -20.77
CA GLY A 221 -0.96 -0.37 -20.89
C GLY A 221 -0.04 0.41 -19.94
N LYS A 222 -0.60 1.18 -19.00
CA LYS A 222 0.15 2.09 -18.11
C LYS A 222 0.21 1.60 -16.66
N VAL A 223 -0.70 0.69 -16.25
CA VAL A 223 -0.81 0.23 -14.87
C VAL A 223 0.29 -0.78 -14.56
N LEU A 224 1.12 -0.46 -13.57
CA LEU A 224 2.17 -1.35 -13.08
C LEU A 224 1.63 -2.34 -12.06
N ALA A 225 0.86 -1.83 -11.10
CA ALA A 225 0.37 -2.64 -9.99
C ALA A 225 -0.95 -2.12 -9.41
N VAL A 226 -1.63 -3.06 -8.74
CA VAL A 226 -2.75 -2.82 -7.83
C VAL A 226 -2.32 -3.27 -6.44
N PHE A 227 -2.41 -2.39 -5.45
CA PHE A 227 -2.23 -2.72 -4.03
C PHE A 227 -3.59 -2.72 -3.33
N GLN A 228 -3.84 -3.75 -2.53
CA GLN A 228 -5.17 -4.01 -1.95
C GLN A 228 -5.06 -4.70 -0.58
N GLY A 229 -6.17 -4.74 0.19
CA GLY A 229 -6.29 -5.36 1.51
C GLY A 229 -7.40 -6.40 1.57
N HIS A 230 -8.31 -6.26 2.56
CA HIS A 230 -9.59 -6.94 2.73
C HIS A 230 -9.53 -8.45 3.06
N SER A 231 -8.64 -9.21 2.46
CA SER A 231 -8.55 -10.66 2.73
C SER A 231 -7.63 -11.01 3.91
N HIS A 232 -7.02 -10.01 4.55
CA HIS A 232 -6.15 -10.10 5.72
C HIS A 232 -4.87 -10.93 5.54
N LYS A 233 -4.57 -11.41 4.33
CA LYS A 233 -3.43 -12.28 4.07
C LYS A 233 -2.56 -11.72 2.96
N ASN A 234 -1.23 -11.84 3.12
CA ASN A 234 -0.34 -11.64 1.99
C ASN A 234 -0.75 -12.53 0.82
N ASP A 235 -1.01 -11.93 -0.33
CA ASP A 235 -1.26 -12.65 -1.58
C ASP A 235 -0.66 -11.88 -2.76
N TYR A 236 -0.44 -12.60 -3.85
CA TYR A 236 0.14 -12.01 -5.05
C TYR A 236 -0.28 -12.78 -6.28
N GLN A 237 -0.70 -12.04 -7.29
CA GLN A 237 -0.93 -12.56 -8.62
C GLN A 237 -0.40 -11.57 -9.66
N GLN A 238 -0.06 -12.08 -10.85
CA GLN A 238 0.20 -11.27 -12.03
C GLN A 238 -0.80 -11.62 -13.10
N ILE A 239 -1.57 -10.63 -13.56
CA ILE A 239 -2.61 -10.81 -14.57
C ILE A 239 -2.36 -9.79 -15.68
N ALA A 240 -2.20 -10.27 -16.92
CA ALA A 240 -1.94 -9.43 -18.09
C ALA A 240 -0.80 -8.41 -17.90
N GLY A 241 0.27 -8.81 -17.21
CA GLY A 241 1.43 -7.95 -16.93
C GLY A 241 1.27 -7.02 -15.73
N ILE A 242 0.09 -6.88 -15.13
CA ILE A 242 -0.17 -6.06 -13.96
C ILE A 242 0.03 -6.88 -12.69
N HIS A 243 0.74 -6.32 -11.71
CA HIS A 243 0.98 -6.95 -10.41
C HIS A 243 -0.17 -6.64 -9.44
N TYR A 244 -0.84 -7.66 -8.92
CA TYR A 244 -1.85 -7.53 -7.87
C TYR A 244 -1.25 -8.02 -6.56
N THR A 245 -1.10 -7.12 -5.61
CA THR A 245 -0.50 -7.42 -4.30
C THR A 245 -1.50 -7.12 -3.19
N THR A 246 -1.89 -8.15 -2.45
CA THR A 246 -2.70 -7.99 -1.25
C THR A 246 -1.79 -7.94 -0.03
N LEU A 247 -1.94 -6.92 0.81
CA LEU A 247 -1.16 -6.73 2.01
C LEU A 247 -1.78 -7.49 3.19
N VAL A 248 -0.94 -7.84 4.16
CA VAL A 248 -1.39 -8.45 5.41
C VAL A 248 -2.09 -7.42 6.30
N ALA A 249 -3.15 -7.84 6.97
CA ALA A 249 -3.91 -6.99 7.88
C ALA A 249 -3.14 -6.69 9.18
N MET A 250 -3.14 -5.44 9.62
CA MET A 250 -2.53 -5.05 10.88
C MET A 250 -3.30 -5.54 12.11
N VAL A 251 -4.61 -5.76 12.01
CA VAL A 251 -5.44 -6.22 13.13
C VAL A 251 -5.13 -7.65 13.58
N GLU A 252 -4.55 -8.47 12.68
CA GLU A 252 -4.37 -9.90 12.93
C GLU A 252 -3.22 -10.17 13.90
N GLY A 253 -3.46 -11.10 14.85
CA GLY A 253 -2.49 -11.53 15.86
C GLY A 253 -2.19 -10.47 16.93
N SER A 254 -1.85 -10.92 18.14
CA SER A 254 -1.41 -10.06 19.24
C SER A 254 0.06 -9.71 19.12
N GLY A 255 0.46 -8.53 19.60
CA GLY A 255 1.84 -8.08 19.68
C GLY A 255 2.39 -7.48 18.38
N ALA A 256 3.48 -6.75 18.55
CA ALA A 256 4.17 -6.05 17.45
C ALA A 256 4.73 -6.99 16.38
N GLU A 257 5.10 -8.21 16.75
CA GLU A 257 5.61 -9.22 15.82
C GLU A 257 4.56 -9.68 14.79
N ASN A 258 3.28 -9.45 15.07
CA ASN A 258 2.16 -9.73 14.16
C ASN A 258 1.69 -8.50 13.38
N ASN A 259 2.40 -7.38 13.49
CA ASN A 259 2.17 -6.20 12.66
C ASN A 259 2.51 -6.46 11.18
N GLY A 260 2.05 -5.58 10.26
CA GLY A 260 2.40 -5.66 8.85
C GLY A 260 2.15 -4.36 8.11
N TYR A 261 3.21 -3.79 7.54
CA TYR A 261 3.18 -2.59 6.71
C TYR A 261 4.37 -2.59 5.75
N SER A 262 4.41 -1.68 4.79
CA SER A 262 5.45 -1.72 3.75
C SER A 262 5.87 -0.33 3.25
N MET A 263 7.06 -0.30 2.65
CA MET A 263 7.51 0.77 1.74
C MET A 263 7.47 0.25 0.32
N LEU A 264 6.85 1.00 -0.57
CA LEU A 264 6.85 0.77 -2.00
C LEU A 264 7.76 1.78 -2.68
N GLU A 265 8.71 1.31 -3.46
CA GLU A 265 9.52 2.12 -4.37
C GLU A 265 9.12 1.84 -5.82
N VAL A 266 8.86 2.90 -6.58
CA VAL A 266 8.64 2.84 -8.02
C VAL A 266 9.93 3.25 -8.71
N MET A 267 10.53 2.35 -9.48
CA MET A 267 11.80 2.58 -10.13
C MET A 267 11.65 3.21 -11.54
N PRO A 268 12.67 3.92 -12.05
CA PRO A 268 12.63 4.53 -13.39
C PRO A 268 12.41 3.53 -14.53
N ASP A 269 12.82 2.28 -14.35
CA ASP A 269 12.61 1.18 -15.32
C ASP A 269 11.21 0.55 -15.21
N SER A 270 10.33 1.14 -14.40
CA SER A 270 8.99 0.64 -14.07
C SER A 270 8.97 -0.65 -13.26
N SER A 271 10.09 -1.11 -12.71
CA SER A 271 10.09 -2.15 -11.68
C SER A 271 9.63 -1.57 -10.34
N LEU A 272 9.14 -2.44 -9.44
CA LEU A 272 8.68 -2.05 -8.12
C LEU A 272 9.44 -2.85 -7.06
N ARG A 273 9.78 -2.19 -5.96
CA ARG A 273 10.31 -2.83 -4.76
C ARG A 273 9.35 -2.60 -3.61
N LEU A 274 8.79 -3.67 -3.07
CA LEU A 274 7.95 -3.64 -1.88
C LEU A 274 8.79 -4.19 -0.72
N GLN A 275 9.32 -3.30 0.10
CA GLN A 275 9.97 -3.67 1.35
C GLN A 275 8.89 -3.95 2.39
N GLY A 276 8.86 -5.17 2.92
CA GLY A 276 7.93 -5.58 3.95
C GLY A 276 8.52 -5.39 5.35
N PHE A 277 7.66 -5.00 6.30
CA PHE A 277 7.98 -4.95 7.73
C PHE A 277 7.12 -5.97 8.49
N ARG A 278 7.72 -6.63 9.48
CA ARG A 278 7.08 -7.66 10.33
C ARG A 278 6.51 -8.82 9.46
N LYS A 279 5.19 -9.00 9.44
CA LYS A 279 4.50 -10.07 8.69
C LYS A 279 4.29 -9.74 7.21
N GLN A 280 4.53 -8.52 6.79
CA GLN A 280 4.41 -8.15 5.38
C GLN A 280 5.52 -8.78 4.55
N VAL A 281 5.13 -9.50 3.50
CA VAL A 281 6.08 -10.16 2.58
C VAL A 281 6.74 -9.11 1.67
N GLU A 282 8.06 -9.15 1.60
CA GLU A 282 8.85 -8.36 0.65
C GLU A 282 8.72 -8.90 -0.78
N ARG A 283 8.73 -8.00 -1.78
CA ARG A 283 8.63 -8.38 -3.19
C ARG A 283 9.45 -7.46 -4.09
N ALA A 284 10.14 -8.06 -5.05
CA ALA A 284 10.70 -7.37 -6.21
C ALA A 284 9.85 -7.71 -7.44
N LEU A 285 9.16 -6.72 -7.99
CA LEU A 285 8.21 -6.88 -9.08
C LEU A 285 8.81 -6.26 -10.34
N LYS A 286 9.13 -7.09 -11.33
CA LYS A 286 9.73 -6.64 -12.58
C LYS A 286 8.64 -6.28 -13.58
N LYS A 287 8.87 -5.25 -14.37
CA LYS A 287 8.01 -4.95 -15.52
C LYS A 287 8.00 -6.17 -16.47
N SER A 288 6.82 -6.58 -16.88
CA SER A 288 6.60 -7.70 -17.85
C SER A 288 6.81 -7.23 -19.28
#